data_26eb1b59f34ed32a609f70da919b652a
#
_entry.id   26eb1b59f34ed32a609f70da919b652a
#
_cell.length_a   1.000
_cell.length_b   1.000
_cell.length_c   1.000
_cell.angle_alpha   90.00
_cell.angle_beta   90.00
_cell.angle_gamma   90.00
#
_symmetry.space_group_name_H-M   'P 1'
#
loop_
_entity.id
_entity.type
_entity.pdbx_description
1 polymer ?
#
loop_
_entity_poly.entity_id
_entity_poly.type
_entity_poly.pdbx_seq_one_letter_code
_entity_poly.pdbx_strand_id
1 'polypeptide(L)'
;MKRFFLPAAVGLLLSHMASAAELPKPDIVVATDGSGDFKTIQSALAAIPKTNTERVVVFIKNGIYREKVRVDSSFVTLRGESRTGTRIEFPQPNDDFNKKPDDIGRAVINVNQADDFVLENLTVENTAGVIGPHAFTIFSTGDRGVVVDCDVLSHGADTVAFWRNDRGRTYHANCRFEGSVDFVCPHGWCYATNCTFYEMKNTAAIWHDGSKDRDMKFVLRDCRFDGAEGWNLARHHHDAQFYFLDCQFSRTMIDRPPFRVIYPLDGGQPSTNDIQRYKDLDKSNIWGERSYYYHCHRDRGDYAWFADNLATAPSAPKPEQINAAWTFSNTWNPEDRTGAAITKITKQDRQTTVIFSENVTVKGTPRLKLTNGHFAEYVSGSGSNTLVFRLPEKSADAVSLELNGGFIIATQAAATMRMAQLPLPLHSESVNP
;
A
#
# COMPACT_ATOMS: atom_id res chain seq x y z
N MET A 1 71.62 42.27 0.60
CA MET A 1 70.57 41.53 1.33
C MET A 1 69.20 42.10 0.96
N LYS A 2 68.49 41.49 0.04
CA LYS A 2 67.07 41.87 -0.32
C LYS A 2 66.17 40.85 0.28
N ARG A 3 65.29 41.22 1.21
CA ARG A 3 64.26 40.38 1.80
C ARG A 3 63.00 40.43 0.88
N PHE A 4 62.63 39.31 0.36
CA PHE A 4 61.34 39.15 -0.30
C PHE A 4 60.23 38.85 0.74
N PHE A 5 59.19 39.67 0.77
CA PHE A 5 57.94 39.39 1.49
C PHE A 5 56.99 38.69 0.53
N LEU A 6 56.50 37.46 0.88
CA LEU A 6 55.39 36.81 0.24
C LEU A 6 54.10 37.28 0.95
N PRO A 7 53.05 37.64 0.21
CA PRO A 7 51.78 37.88 0.84
C PRO A 7 51.06 36.54 1.07
N ALA A 8 50.58 36.30 2.30
CA ALA A 8 49.71 35.21 2.64
C ALA A 8 48.29 35.46 2.06
N ALA A 9 47.86 34.62 1.14
CA ALA A 9 46.49 34.62 0.65
C ALA A 9 45.58 33.96 1.70
N VAL A 10 44.76 34.75 2.35
CA VAL A 10 43.67 34.26 3.20
C VAL A 10 42.52 33.80 2.27
N GLY A 11 42.42 32.47 2.05
CA GLY A 11 41.31 31.89 1.34
C GLY A 11 40.05 31.96 2.19
N LEU A 12 39.11 32.80 1.80
CA LEU A 12 37.75 32.84 2.37
C LEU A 12 37.03 31.60 1.91
N LEU A 13 36.91 30.59 2.76
CA LEU A 13 36.00 29.45 2.57
C LEU A 13 34.58 29.95 2.74
N LEU A 14 33.95 30.35 1.64
CA LEU A 14 32.49 30.50 1.56
C LEU A 14 31.86 29.11 1.69
N SER A 15 31.45 28.76 2.90
CA SER A 15 30.55 27.66 3.13
C SER A 15 29.19 27.98 2.46
N HIS A 16 28.96 27.43 1.29
CA HIS A 16 27.60 27.40 0.71
C HIS A 16 26.77 26.53 1.63
N MET A 17 26.01 27.15 2.53
CA MET A 17 24.87 26.51 3.14
C MET A 17 23.88 26.26 2.02
N ALA A 18 23.82 25.01 1.54
CA ALA A 18 22.75 24.57 0.68
C ALA A 18 21.44 24.80 1.47
N SER A 19 20.64 25.73 1.00
CA SER A 19 19.28 25.92 1.49
C SER A 19 18.57 24.59 1.33
N ALA A 20 18.12 24.00 2.44
CA ALA A 20 17.27 22.82 2.38
C ALA A 20 16.04 23.19 1.54
N ALA A 21 15.87 22.52 0.40
CA ALA A 21 14.73 22.76 -0.45
C ALA A 21 13.47 22.56 0.40
N GLU A 22 12.64 23.61 0.49
CA GLU A 22 11.38 23.55 1.19
C GLU A 22 10.47 22.61 0.41
N LEU A 23 9.82 21.70 1.13
CA LEU A 23 8.88 20.79 0.49
C LEU A 23 7.66 21.56 -0.01
N PRO A 24 7.02 21.08 -1.10
CA PRO A 24 5.80 21.69 -1.60
C PRO A 24 4.79 21.83 -0.46
N LYS A 25 4.22 23.02 -0.30
CA LYS A 25 3.13 23.24 0.64
C LYS A 25 1.96 22.36 0.26
N PRO A 26 1.24 21.76 1.24
CA PRO A 26 -0.06 21.15 0.94
C PRO A 26 -1.01 22.24 0.43
N ASP A 27 -1.95 21.85 -0.41
CA ASP A 27 -2.94 22.78 -0.97
C ASP A 27 -3.98 23.18 0.09
N ILE A 28 -4.31 22.24 0.99
CA ILE A 28 -5.29 22.42 2.06
C ILE A 28 -4.73 21.79 3.35
N VAL A 29 -4.89 22.49 4.47
CA VAL A 29 -4.51 21.98 5.80
C VAL A 29 -5.76 21.78 6.66
N VAL A 30 -5.92 20.59 7.22
CA VAL A 30 -6.98 20.25 8.17
C VAL A 30 -6.40 20.07 9.57
N ALA A 31 -6.99 20.75 10.56
CA ALA A 31 -6.57 20.64 11.97
C ALA A 31 -7.76 20.82 12.91
N THR A 32 -8.00 19.87 13.81
CA THR A 32 -9.11 19.92 14.77
C THR A 32 -9.03 21.11 15.71
N ASP A 33 -7.83 21.59 16.02
CA ASP A 33 -7.59 22.76 16.88
C ASP A 33 -7.85 24.11 16.20
N GLY A 34 -8.15 24.09 14.89
CA GLY A 34 -8.42 25.29 14.10
C GLY A 34 -7.18 25.99 13.57
N SER A 35 -5.99 25.39 13.69
CA SER A 35 -4.74 25.93 13.13
C SER A 35 -4.56 25.62 11.63
N GLY A 36 -5.52 24.95 10.99
CA GLY A 36 -5.58 24.67 9.55
C GLY A 36 -6.64 25.54 8.85
N ASP A 37 -6.77 25.32 7.54
CA ASP A 37 -7.79 25.97 6.72
C ASP A 37 -9.20 25.46 7.07
N PHE A 38 -9.30 24.18 7.49
CA PHE A 38 -10.52 23.51 7.89
C PHE A 38 -10.34 22.75 9.19
N LYS A 39 -11.43 22.59 9.96
CA LYS A 39 -11.44 21.76 11.17
C LYS A 39 -11.83 20.31 10.94
N THR A 40 -12.52 20.03 9.82
CA THR A 40 -12.98 18.68 9.44
C THR A 40 -12.49 18.34 8.04
N ILE A 41 -12.24 17.05 7.81
CA ILE A 41 -11.80 16.54 6.53
C ILE A 41 -12.92 16.68 5.49
N GLN A 42 -14.18 16.41 5.90
CA GLN A 42 -15.32 16.53 4.99
C GLN A 42 -15.51 17.96 4.49
N SER A 43 -15.28 18.97 5.33
CA SER A 43 -15.36 20.38 4.89
C SER A 43 -14.25 20.72 3.89
N ALA A 44 -13.04 20.20 4.08
CA ALA A 44 -11.94 20.38 3.14
C ALA A 44 -12.26 19.72 1.78
N LEU A 45 -12.78 18.49 1.79
CA LEU A 45 -13.16 17.76 0.58
C LEU A 45 -14.30 18.47 -0.18
N ALA A 46 -15.27 19.04 0.54
CA ALA A 46 -16.38 19.78 -0.05
C ALA A 46 -15.94 21.09 -0.77
N ALA A 47 -14.77 21.62 -0.42
CA ALA A 47 -14.19 22.80 -1.09
C ALA A 47 -13.50 22.48 -2.42
N ILE A 48 -13.22 21.20 -2.71
CA ILE A 48 -12.57 20.76 -3.95
C ILE A 48 -13.65 20.61 -5.04
N PRO A 49 -13.49 21.28 -6.21
CA PRO A 49 -14.45 21.15 -7.30
C PRO A 49 -14.57 19.69 -7.78
N LYS A 50 -15.80 19.23 -8.05
CA LYS A 50 -16.02 17.87 -8.62
C LYS A 50 -15.38 17.67 -9.99
N THR A 51 -15.13 18.73 -10.71
CA THR A 51 -14.44 18.74 -12.02
C THR A 51 -12.94 18.88 -11.90
N ASN A 52 -12.38 18.65 -10.69
CA ASN A 52 -10.94 18.73 -10.45
C ASN A 52 -10.15 17.78 -11.36
N THR A 53 -9.10 18.30 -11.99
CA THR A 53 -8.22 17.56 -12.92
C THR A 53 -6.77 17.55 -12.47
N GLU A 54 -6.44 18.24 -11.40
CA GLU A 54 -5.09 18.34 -10.86
C GLU A 54 -5.02 17.77 -9.43
N ARG A 55 -3.82 17.33 -9.03
CA ARG A 55 -3.62 16.76 -7.70
C ARG A 55 -3.81 17.83 -6.62
N VAL A 56 -4.77 17.58 -5.72
CA VAL A 56 -4.97 18.36 -4.50
C VAL A 56 -4.51 17.53 -3.30
N VAL A 57 -3.61 18.09 -2.51
CA VAL A 57 -3.11 17.47 -1.28
C VAL A 57 -3.78 18.09 -0.06
N VAL A 58 -4.64 17.32 0.59
CA VAL A 58 -5.25 17.64 1.87
C VAL A 58 -4.36 17.07 2.98
N PHE A 59 -3.60 17.93 3.64
CA PHE A 59 -2.74 17.57 4.75
C PHE A 59 -3.52 17.62 6.06
N ILE A 60 -3.55 16.51 6.78
CA ILE A 60 -4.33 16.32 7.99
C ILE A 60 -3.37 16.27 9.18
N LYS A 61 -3.40 17.29 10.03
CA LYS A 61 -2.57 17.34 11.24
C LYS A 61 -2.94 16.22 12.22
N ASN A 62 -2.01 15.89 13.10
CA ASN A 62 -2.24 14.91 14.16
C ASN A 62 -3.49 15.27 14.97
N GLY A 63 -4.32 14.27 15.23
CA GLY A 63 -5.59 14.41 15.91
C GLY A 63 -6.54 13.26 15.60
N ILE A 64 -7.64 13.21 16.34
CA ILE A 64 -8.70 12.23 16.13
C ILE A 64 -9.87 12.92 15.43
N TYR A 65 -10.17 12.48 14.22
CA TYR A 65 -11.24 12.98 13.36
C TYR A 65 -12.41 11.98 13.39
N ARG A 66 -13.44 12.29 14.18
CA ARG A 66 -14.63 11.42 14.36
C ARG A 66 -15.68 11.75 13.32
N GLU A 67 -15.41 11.37 12.09
CA GLU A 67 -16.28 11.67 10.94
C GLU A 67 -16.18 10.58 9.86
N LYS A 68 -17.26 10.45 9.08
CA LYS A 68 -17.21 9.80 7.77
C LYS A 68 -16.87 10.84 6.73
N VAL A 69 -16.11 10.44 5.72
CA VAL A 69 -15.72 11.33 4.64
C VAL A 69 -16.12 10.77 3.28
N ARG A 70 -16.49 11.68 2.36
CA ARG A 70 -16.84 11.38 0.98
C ARG A 70 -15.96 12.17 0.02
N VAL A 71 -15.30 11.44 -0.87
CA VAL A 71 -14.45 11.99 -1.92
C VAL A 71 -15.20 11.87 -3.24
N ASP A 72 -15.64 13.00 -3.79
CA ASP A 72 -16.35 13.08 -5.08
C ASP A 72 -15.47 13.65 -6.20
N SER A 73 -14.23 14.04 -5.89
CA SER A 73 -13.31 14.69 -6.83
C SER A 73 -12.11 13.78 -7.10
N SER A 74 -11.74 13.62 -8.36
CA SER A 74 -10.52 12.88 -8.75
C SER A 74 -9.26 13.64 -8.35
N PHE A 75 -8.12 12.93 -8.33
CA PHE A 75 -6.79 13.47 -8.00
C PHE A 75 -6.68 14.07 -6.59
N VAL A 76 -7.35 13.49 -5.60
CA VAL A 76 -7.25 13.91 -4.20
C VAL A 76 -6.30 13.01 -3.43
N THR A 77 -5.41 13.62 -2.65
CA THR A 77 -4.57 12.95 -1.66
C THR A 77 -4.97 13.36 -0.26
N LEU A 78 -5.38 12.42 0.57
CA LEU A 78 -5.50 12.58 2.02
C LEU A 78 -4.19 12.14 2.67
N ARG A 79 -3.44 13.07 3.25
CA ARG A 79 -2.12 12.84 3.85
C ARG A 79 -2.14 13.18 5.33
N GLY A 80 -1.90 12.19 6.18
CA GLY A 80 -1.71 12.41 7.61
C GLY A 80 -0.34 13.01 7.93
N GLU A 81 -0.27 13.80 8.97
CA GLU A 81 1.00 14.28 9.51
C GLU A 81 1.87 13.13 10.02
N SER A 82 1.26 12.13 10.64
CA SER A 82 1.92 10.86 10.99
C SER A 82 0.92 9.71 11.04
N ARG A 83 1.40 8.49 10.74
CA ARG A 83 0.58 7.27 10.65
C ARG A 83 -0.23 7.00 11.93
N THR A 84 0.39 7.13 13.09
CA THR A 84 -0.24 6.85 14.38
C THR A 84 -0.88 8.06 15.04
N GLY A 85 -0.44 9.27 14.68
CA GLY A 85 -0.94 10.52 15.27
C GLY A 85 -2.17 11.07 14.56
N THR A 86 -2.34 10.81 13.25
CA THR A 86 -3.53 11.21 12.50
C THR A 86 -4.48 10.03 12.39
N ARG A 87 -5.67 10.16 12.99
CA ARG A 87 -6.66 9.08 13.04
C ARG A 87 -8.03 9.56 12.58
N ILE A 88 -8.59 8.86 11.59
CA ILE A 88 -9.98 9.04 11.12
C ILE A 88 -10.77 7.83 11.63
N GLU A 89 -11.81 8.05 12.42
CA GLU A 89 -12.58 6.95 13.00
C GLU A 89 -14.07 7.24 13.01
N PHE A 90 -14.86 6.20 12.76
CA PHE A 90 -16.32 6.30 12.88
C PHE A 90 -16.94 4.89 13.05
N PRO A 91 -17.94 4.71 13.94
CA PRO A 91 -18.66 3.43 14.04
C PRO A 91 -19.75 3.35 12.95
N GLN A 92 -19.51 2.60 11.88
CA GLN A 92 -20.45 2.41 10.78
C GLN A 92 -20.66 0.94 10.44
N PRO A 93 -21.56 0.22 11.17
CA PRO A 93 -22.06 -1.07 10.70
C PRO A 93 -22.83 -0.89 9.39
N ASN A 94 -22.61 -1.77 8.42
CA ASN A 94 -23.33 -1.68 7.14
C ASN A 94 -24.85 -1.89 7.29
N ASP A 95 -25.27 -2.71 8.24
CA ASP A 95 -26.71 -2.93 8.51
C ASP A 95 -27.41 -1.65 9.00
N ASP A 96 -26.70 -0.82 9.77
CA ASP A 96 -27.25 0.45 10.23
C ASP A 96 -27.32 1.46 9.07
N PHE A 97 -26.32 1.47 8.19
CA PHE A 97 -26.36 2.26 6.97
C PHE A 97 -27.52 1.82 6.06
N ASN A 98 -27.75 0.51 5.88
CA ASN A 98 -28.85 -0.01 5.06
C ASN A 98 -30.23 0.37 5.62
N LYS A 99 -30.39 0.43 6.95
CA LYS A 99 -31.63 0.88 7.60
C LYS A 99 -31.84 2.38 7.47
N LYS A 100 -30.78 3.16 7.53
CA LYS A 100 -30.80 4.63 7.48
C LYS A 100 -29.61 5.16 6.66
N PRO A 101 -29.71 5.09 5.32
CA PRO A 101 -28.66 5.65 4.45
C PRO A 101 -28.50 7.14 4.65
N ASP A 102 -27.28 7.62 4.49
CA ASP A 102 -26.94 9.06 4.43
C ASP A 102 -26.12 9.37 3.16
N ASP A 103 -25.96 10.67 2.87
CA ASP A 103 -25.30 11.13 1.65
C ASP A 103 -23.77 10.92 1.66
N ILE A 104 -23.16 10.63 2.81
CA ILE A 104 -21.72 10.41 2.92
C ILE A 104 -21.37 9.00 2.43
N GLY A 105 -22.12 7.99 2.85
CA GLY A 105 -21.93 6.61 2.41
C GLY A 105 -21.72 5.59 3.54
N ARG A 106 -21.48 4.34 3.16
CA ARG A 106 -21.48 3.17 4.03
C ARG A 106 -20.17 2.90 4.75
N ALA A 107 -19.10 3.60 4.42
CA ALA A 107 -17.77 3.42 4.98
C ALA A 107 -17.31 4.65 5.78
N VAL A 108 -16.20 4.53 6.48
CA VAL A 108 -15.52 5.68 7.07
C VAL A 108 -14.98 6.58 5.97
N ILE A 109 -14.33 6.01 4.96
CA ILE A 109 -13.92 6.73 3.74
C ILE A 109 -14.69 6.17 2.55
N ASN A 110 -15.43 7.05 1.88
CA ASN A 110 -16.22 6.73 0.70
C ASN A 110 -15.65 7.48 -0.51
N VAL A 111 -15.12 6.75 -1.49
CA VAL A 111 -14.59 7.31 -2.74
C VAL A 111 -15.60 7.05 -3.85
N ASN A 112 -16.31 8.09 -4.26
CA ASN A 112 -17.45 7.98 -5.16
C ASN A 112 -17.07 8.34 -6.59
N GLN A 113 -16.76 7.36 -7.41
CA GLN A 113 -16.36 7.50 -8.82
C GLN A 113 -15.18 8.47 -9.02
N ALA A 114 -14.38 8.71 -7.99
CA ALA A 114 -13.24 9.59 -8.02
C ALA A 114 -11.96 8.77 -8.31
N ASP A 115 -11.35 9.06 -9.43
CA ASP A 115 -10.12 8.39 -9.87
C ASP A 115 -8.88 9.02 -9.25
N ASP A 116 -7.76 8.28 -9.21
CA ASP A 116 -6.49 8.77 -8.68
C ASP A 116 -6.54 9.23 -7.22
N PHE A 117 -7.38 8.58 -6.41
CA PHE A 117 -7.42 8.81 -4.98
C PHE A 117 -6.20 8.23 -4.27
N VAL A 118 -5.63 8.99 -3.35
CA VAL A 118 -4.50 8.57 -2.51
C VAL A 118 -4.82 8.77 -1.05
N LEU A 119 -4.61 7.72 -0.25
CA LEU A 119 -4.63 7.75 1.20
C LEU A 119 -3.24 7.40 1.72
N GLU A 120 -2.63 8.28 2.51
CA GLU A 120 -1.27 8.04 2.98
C GLU A 120 -0.97 8.56 4.38
N ASN A 121 -0.12 7.79 5.09
CA ASN A 121 0.50 8.16 6.36
C ASN A 121 -0.50 8.50 7.48
N LEU A 122 -1.54 7.68 7.65
CA LEU A 122 -2.54 7.86 8.70
C LEU A 122 -3.21 6.53 9.10
N THR A 123 -3.98 6.56 10.17
CA THR A 123 -4.85 5.46 10.61
C THR A 123 -6.30 5.77 10.26
N VAL A 124 -7.00 4.81 9.66
CA VAL A 124 -8.46 4.84 9.49
C VAL A 124 -9.07 3.63 10.16
N GLU A 125 -10.11 3.83 10.95
CA GLU A 125 -10.78 2.74 11.64
C GLU A 125 -12.30 2.85 11.58
N ASN A 126 -12.95 1.73 11.24
CA ASN A 126 -14.36 1.54 11.51
C ASN A 126 -14.54 0.94 12.90
N THR A 127 -14.92 1.78 13.85
CA THR A 127 -15.00 1.42 15.27
C THR A 127 -16.31 0.70 15.66
N ALA A 128 -17.04 0.12 14.71
CA ALA A 128 -18.28 -0.61 14.97
C ALA A 128 -18.11 -1.81 15.92
N GLY A 129 -16.92 -2.39 16.00
CA GLY A 129 -16.54 -3.39 17.02
C GLY A 129 -17.18 -4.79 16.83
N VAL A 130 -17.87 -5.06 15.73
CA VAL A 130 -18.57 -6.32 15.50
C VAL A 130 -17.78 -7.21 14.54
N ILE A 131 -17.41 -8.41 14.99
CA ILE A 131 -16.66 -9.38 14.19
C ILE A 131 -17.62 -10.16 13.28
N GLY A 132 -17.44 -10.03 11.95
CA GLY A 132 -18.15 -10.82 10.94
C GLY A 132 -19.14 -10.04 10.07
N PRO A 133 -20.10 -9.25 10.59
CA PRO A 133 -20.92 -8.36 9.77
C PRO A 133 -20.11 -7.31 9.01
N HIS A 134 -20.59 -6.86 7.86
CA HIS A 134 -19.90 -5.86 7.06
C HIS A 134 -19.73 -4.53 7.83
N ALA A 135 -18.51 -4.04 7.87
CA ALA A 135 -18.14 -2.75 8.45
C ALA A 135 -16.99 -2.14 7.65
N PHE A 136 -17.33 -1.52 6.53
CA PHE A 136 -16.36 -0.93 5.61
C PHE A 136 -15.58 0.20 6.25
N THR A 137 -14.27 0.16 6.17
CA THR A 137 -13.41 1.30 6.50
C THR A 137 -13.15 2.14 5.28
N ILE A 138 -12.87 1.51 4.13
CA ILE A 138 -12.76 2.17 2.83
C ILE A 138 -13.73 1.49 1.87
N PHE A 139 -14.60 2.28 1.23
CA PHE A 139 -15.42 1.84 0.11
C PHE A 139 -15.17 2.76 -1.09
N SER A 140 -14.69 2.20 -2.19
CA SER A 140 -14.31 2.96 -3.38
C SER A 140 -14.94 2.40 -4.64
N THR A 141 -15.45 3.29 -5.48
CA THR A 141 -15.89 3.02 -6.85
C THR A 141 -15.04 3.76 -7.89
N GLY A 142 -13.89 4.32 -7.47
CA GLY A 142 -12.91 4.96 -8.33
C GLY A 142 -11.88 3.98 -8.90
N ASP A 143 -11.14 4.43 -9.92
CA ASP A 143 -9.98 3.73 -10.50
C ASP A 143 -8.67 4.32 -9.98
N ARG A 144 -7.58 3.56 -10.02
CA ARG A 144 -6.25 3.95 -9.59
C ARG A 144 -6.18 4.45 -8.14
N GLY A 145 -6.89 3.72 -7.27
CA GLY A 145 -6.84 3.96 -5.83
C GLY A 145 -5.51 3.52 -5.22
N VAL A 146 -4.96 4.34 -4.34
CA VAL A 146 -3.68 4.09 -3.65
C VAL A 146 -3.85 4.24 -2.15
N VAL A 147 -3.40 3.23 -1.40
CA VAL A 147 -3.33 3.28 0.07
C VAL A 147 -1.90 2.92 0.47
N VAL A 148 -1.20 3.86 1.10
CA VAL A 148 0.21 3.67 1.48
C VAL A 148 0.47 4.20 2.88
N ASP A 149 1.30 3.48 3.65
CA ASP A 149 1.66 3.89 5.02
C ASP A 149 0.49 4.00 5.98
N CYS A 150 -0.55 3.21 5.79
CA CYS A 150 -1.76 3.32 6.57
C CYS A 150 -1.99 2.12 7.47
N ASP A 151 -2.61 2.38 8.62
CA ASP A 151 -3.35 1.36 9.36
C ASP A 151 -4.83 1.49 8.96
N VAL A 152 -5.39 0.44 8.35
CA VAL A 152 -6.80 0.40 7.92
C VAL A 152 -7.48 -0.74 8.67
N LEU A 153 -8.29 -0.36 9.64
CA LEU A 153 -8.73 -1.25 10.70
C LEU A 153 -10.27 -1.35 10.73
N SER A 154 -10.76 -2.55 10.95
CA SER A 154 -12.14 -2.87 11.29
C SER A 154 -12.19 -4.19 12.04
N HIS A 155 -13.31 -4.50 12.68
CA HIS A 155 -13.61 -5.86 13.15
C HIS A 155 -14.55 -6.59 12.16
N GLY A 156 -15.14 -5.87 11.23
CA GLY A 156 -16.14 -6.39 10.30
C GLY A 156 -15.57 -6.96 9.01
N ALA A 157 -16.47 -7.47 8.19
CA ALA A 157 -16.19 -7.92 6.85
C ALA A 157 -15.95 -6.73 5.90
N ASP A 158 -15.24 -6.99 4.79
CA ASP A 158 -15.00 -6.05 3.69
C ASP A 158 -14.40 -4.72 4.13
N THR A 159 -13.44 -4.75 5.06
CA THR A 159 -12.80 -3.53 5.59
C THR A 159 -12.31 -2.61 4.48
N VAL A 160 -11.69 -3.17 3.42
CA VAL A 160 -11.13 -2.43 2.28
C VAL A 160 -11.75 -2.93 0.99
N ALA A 161 -12.75 -2.20 0.50
CA ALA A 161 -13.54 -2.56 -0.66
C ALA A 161 -13.32 -1.59 -1.83
N PHE A 162 -12.65 -2.04 -2.89
CA PHE A 162 -12.47 -1.29 -4.13
C PHE A 162 -13.27 -1.95 -5.24
N TRP A 163 -14.50 -1.46 -5.47
CA TRP A 163 -15.53 -2.11 -6.29
C TRP A 163 -15.91 -1.26 -7.51
N ARG A 164 -15.00 -1.04 -8.42
CA ARG A 164 -15.30 -0.37 -9.68
C ARG A 164 -15.60 -1.39 -10.78
N ASN A 165 -16.83 -1.86 -10.87
CA ASN A 165 -17.34 -2.63 -12.02
C ASN A 165 -16.33 -3.62 -12.63
N ASP A 166 -15.60 -4.37 -11.81
CA ASP A 166 -14.57 -5.34 -12.18
C ASP A 166 -13.44 -4.78 -13.06
N ARG A 167 -13.16 -3.48 -12.99
CA ARG A 167 -12.14 -2.79 -13.81
C ARG A 167 -11.25 -1.83 -13.04
N GLY A 168 -11.42 -1.71 -11.73
CA GLY A 168 -10.61 -0.85 -10.89
C GLY A 168 -9.18 -1.36 -10.75
N ARG A 169 -8.25 -0.43 -10.60
CA ARG A 169 -6.85 -0.72 -10.28
C ARG A 169 -6.54 -0.16 -8.91
N THR A 170 -5.95 -0.98 -8.04
CA THR A 170 -5.62 -0.56 -6.68
C THR A 170 -4.20 -0.95 -6.30
N TYR A 171 -3.55 -0.07 -5.57
CA TYR A 171 -2.20 -0.27 -5.08
C TYR A 171 -2.14 -0.07 -3.57
N HIS A 172 -1.52 -1.02 -2.88
CA HIS A 172 -1.31 -0.96 -1.44
C HIS A 172 0.18 -1.17 -1.12
N ALA A 173 0.75 -0.30 -0.30
CA ALA A 173 2.13 -0.49 0.15
C ALA A 173 2.29 -0.12 1.62
N ASN A 174 3.05 -0.95 2.34
CA ASN A 174 3.42 -0.72 3.73
C ASN A 174 2.22 -0.46 4.66
N CYS A 175 1.09 -1.13 4.40
CA CYS A 175 -0.13 -1.01 5.17
C CYS A 175 -0.29 -2.15 6.18
N ARG A 176 -1.01 -1.86 7.25
CA ARG A 176 -1.60 -2.86 8.13
C ARG A 176 -3.10 -2.88 7.89
N PHE A 177 -3.60 -4.04 7.53
CA PHE A 177 -5.02 -4.30 7.33
C PHE A 177 -5.52 -5.26 8.41
N GLU A 178 -6.61 -4.91 9.09
CA GLU A 178 -7.29 -5.78 10.04
C GLU A 178 -8.78 -5.82 9.76
N GLY A 179 -9.36 -7.00 9.88
CA GLY A 179 -10.77 -7.21 9.70
C GLY A 179 -11.18 -8.65 9.87
N SER A 180 -12.35 -8.96 9.39
CA SER A 180 -12.85 -10.33 9.30
C SER A 180 -13.58 -10.53 7.98
N VAL A 181 -13.59 -11.74 7.47
CA VAL A 181 -14.32 -12.14 6.25
C VAL A 181 -14.04 -11.24 5.05
N ASP A 182 -13.07 -11.62 4.23
CA ASP A 182 -12.76 -10.92 2.98
C ASP A 182 -12.36 -9.45 3.18
N PHE A 183 -11.68 -9.16 4.26
CA PHE A 183 -11.47 -7.77 4.69
C PHE A 183 -10.63 -6.93 3.73
N VAL A 184 -9.93 -7.53 2.74
CA VAL A 184 -9.37 -6.83 1.58
C VAL A 184 -9.96 -7.45 0.32
N CYS A 185 -10.87 -6.72 -0.33
CA CYS A 185 -11.72 -7.25 -1.40
C CYS A 185 -11.77 -6.35 -2.64
N PRO A 186 -10.74 -6.34 -3.50
CA PRO A 186 -10.78 -5.66 -4.78
C PRO A 186 -11.63 -6.43 -5.79
N HIS A 187 -12.34 -5.69 -6.67
CA HIS A 187 -13.06 -6.22 -7.81
C HIS A 187 -12.29 -6.07 -9.14
N GLY A 188 -11.05 -5.65 -9.09
CA GLY A 188 -10.23 -5.37 -10.26
C GLY A 188 -8.79 -5.85 -10.06
N TRP A 189 -7.86 -5.20 -10.75
CA TRP A 189 -6.44 -5.43 -10.53
C TRP A 189 -6.00 -4.87 -9.18
N CYS A 190 -5.22 -5.63 -8.45
CA CYS A 190 -4.65 -5.20 -7.19
C CYS A 190 -3.18 -5.59 -7.09
N TYR A 191 -2.35 -4.68 -6.60
CA TYR A 191 -0.99 -4.97 -6.20
C TYR A 191 -0.79 -4.51 -4.77
N ALA A 192 -0.42 -5.44 -3.90
CA ALA A 192 -0.08 -5.15 -2.51
C ALA A 192 1.36 -5.56 -2.23
N THR A 193 2.15 -4.67 -1.62
CA THR A 193 3.54 -4.96 -1.26
C THR A 193 3.84 -4.52 0.17
N ASN A 194 4.64 -5.35 0.87
CA ASN A 194 5.08 -5.08 2.23
C ASN A 194 3.93 -4.72 3.19
N CYS A 195 2.81 -5.41 3.03
CA CYS A 195 1.62 -5.22 3.86
C CYS A 195 1.48 -6.35 4.89
N THR A 196 0.86 -6.04 6.01
CA THR A 196 0.43 -7.02 7.00
C THR A 196 -1.09 -7.14 7.02
N PHE A 197 -1.58 -8.38 7.08
CA PHE A 197 -2.99 -8.73 7.07
C PHE A 197 -3.31 -9.52 8.34
N TYR A 198 -4.32 -9.11 9.10
CA TYR A 198 -4.74 -9.84 10.29
C TYR A 198 -6.23 -10.18 10.22
N GLU A 199 -6.53 -11.47 10.01
CA GLU A 199 -7.91 -11.99 9.99
C GLU A 199 -8.40 -12.33 11.41
N MET A 200 -9.44 -11.65 11.86
CA MET A 200 -9.96 -11.81 13.22
C MET A 200 -10.83 -13.06 13.43
N LYS A 201 -11.13 -13.79 12.37
CA LYS A 201 -12.03 -14.94 12.39
C LYS A 201 -11.45 -16.12 11.63
N ASN A 202 -12.01 -17.30 11.78
CA ASN A 202 -11.67 -18.51 10.98
C ASN A 202 -12.29 -18.45 9.56
N THR A 203 -12.09 -17.34 8.85
CA THR A 203 -12.60 -17.10 7.50
C THR A 203 -11.46 -16.66 6.56
N ALA A 204 -11.77 -16.35 5.30
CA ALA A 204 -10.77 -15.92 4.35
C ALA A 204 -10.38 -14.45 4.58
N ALA A 205 -9.07 -14.20 4.58
CA ALA A 205 -8.51 -12.86 4.77
C ALA A 205 -8.76 -11.96 3.56
N ILE A 206 -8.55 -12.48 2.35
CA ILE A 206 -8.72 -11.73 1.11
C ILE A 206 -9.77 -12.36 0.21
N TRP A 207 -10.43 -11.49 -0.55
CA TRP A 207 -11.40 -11.84 -1.57
C TRP A 207 -11.00 -11.21 -2.90
N HIS A 208 -11.20 -11.95 -3.97
CA HIS A 208 -11.17 -11.39 -5.31
C HIS A 208 -12.45 -11.78 -6.04
N ASP A 209 -13.20 -10.79 -6.52
CA ASP A 209 -14.42 -11.10 -7.26
C ASP A 209 -14.10 -11.90 -8.52
N GLY A 210 -12.95 -11.63 -9.09
CA GLY A 210 -12.50 -12.23 -10.33
C GLY A 210 -13.26 -11.67 -11.51
N SER A 211 -12.79 -11.94 -12.72
CA SER A 211 -13.50 -11.53 -13.91
C SER A 211 -13.22 -12.48 -15.07
N LYS A 212 -13.88 -12.25 -16.20
CA LYS A 212 -13.57 -12.93 -17.47
C LYS A 212 -12.35 -12.32 -18.17
N ASP A 213 -11.75 -11.27 -17.61
CA ASP A 213 -10.52 -10.70 -18.15
C ASP A 213 -9.34 -11.58 -17.77
N ARG A 214 -8.72 -12.17 -18.77
CA ARG A 214 -7.59 -13.06 -18.60
C ARG A 214 -6.41 -12.39 -17.91
N ASP A 215 -6.27 -11.09 -18.04
CA ASP A 215 -5.12 -10.33 -17.52
C ASP A 215 -5.32 -9.78 -16.09
N MET A 216 -6.55 -9.86 -15.55
CA MET A 216 -6.82 -9.35 -14.22
C MET A 216 -6.09 -10.17 -13.15
N LYS A 217 -5.37 -9.46 -12.29
CA LYS A 217 -4.48 -10.07 -11.29
C LYS A 217 -4.64 -9.42 -9.92
N PHE A 218 -4.51 -10.25 -8.89
CA PHE A 218 -4.25 -9.80 -7.52
C PHE A 218 -2.87 -10.30 -7.11
N VAL A 219 -1.92 -9.38 -7.03
CA VAL A 219 -0.52 -9.67 -6.70
C VAL A 219 -0.23 -9.20 -5.29
N LEU A 220 0.37 -10.09 -4.50
CA LEU A 220 0.80 -9.83 -3.12
C LEU A 220 2.28 -10.19 -3.01
N ARG A 221 3.10 -9.20 -2.68
CA ARG A 221 4.54 -9.35 -2.61
C ARG A 221 5.08 -8.85 -1.27
N ASP A 222 6.02 -9.61 -0.67
CA ASP A 222 6.62 -9.26 0.63
C ASP A 222 5.56 -9.03 1.72
N CYS A 223 4.46 -9.77 1.67
CA CYS A 223 3.34 -9.60 2.58
C CYS A 223 3.37 -10.64 3.72
N ARG A 224 2.90 -10.21 4.90
CA ARG A 224 2.70 -11.10 6.04
C ARG A 224 1.21 -11.25 6.34
N PHE A 225 0.78 -12.50 6.45
CA PHE A 225 -0.59 -12.84 6.83
C PHE A 225 -0.60 -13.53 8.19
N ASP A 226 -1.47 -13.07 9.08
CA ASP A 226 -1.72 -13.63 10.40
C ASP A 226 -3.22 -13.60 10.71
N GLY A 227 -3.64 -14.30 11.74
CA GLY A 227 -5.04 -14.27 12.16
C GLY A 227 -5.39 -15.25 13.26
N ALA A 228 -6.69 -15.30 13.56
CA ALA A 228 -7.28 -16.23 14.50
C ALA A 228 -7.02 -17.69 14.06
N GLU A 229 -7.10 -18.63 14.99
CA GLU A 229 -6.91 -20.05 14.67
C GLU A 229 -7.87 -20.52 13.57
N GLY A 230 -7.32 -21.13 12.51
CA GLY A 230 -8.10 -21.66 11.38
C GLY A 230 -8.46 -20.64 10.30
N TRP A 231 -7.84 -19.47 10.26
CA TRP A 231 -8.06 -18.52 9.17
C TRP A 231 -7.62 -19.07 7.81
N ASN A 232 -8.27 -18.61 6.73
CA ASN A 232 -8.00 -19.03 5.36
C ASN A 232 -7.31 -17.90 4.58
N LEU A 233 -6.44 -18.24 3.63
CA LEU A 233 -5.70 -17.24 2.86
C LEU A 233 -6.63 -16.40 1.98
N ALA A 234 -7.39 -17.05 1.10
CA ALA A 234 -8.18 -16.37 0.09
C ALA A 234 -9.41 -17.17 -0.32
N ARG A 235 -10.40 -16.45 -0.83
CA ARG A 235 -11.49 -17.03 -1.61
C ARG A 235 -11.88 -16.12 -2.78
N HIS A 236 -12.62 -16.63 -3.73
CA HIS A 236 -13.01 -15.89 -4.92
C HIS A 236 -14.41 -16.29 -5.40
N HIS A 237 -14.98 -15.45 -6.24
CA HIS A 237 -16.33 -15.66 -6.79
C HIS A 237 -16.27 -16.19 -8.22
N HIS A 238 -15.61 -15.46 -9.10
CA HIS A 238 -15.43 -15.81 -10.50
C HIS A 238 -14.02 -16.33 -10.77
N ASP A 239 -13.48 -16.08 -11.94
CA ASP A 239 -12.16 -16.49 -12.36
C ASP A 239 -11.09 -15.52 -11.83
N ALA A 240 -10.56 -15.81 -10.65
CA ALA A 240 -9.52 -15.01 -10.02
C ALA A 240 -8.13 -15.49 -10.43
N GLN A 241 -7.18 -14.55 -10.46
CA GLN A 241 -5.77 -14.83 -10.68
C GLN A 241 -4.95 -14.22 -9.54
N PHE A 242 -4.33 -15.08 -8.73
CA PHE A 242 -3.50 -14.68 -7.59
C PHE A 242 -2.03 -14.93 -7.87
N TYR A 243 -1.20 -13.99 -7.42
CA TYR A 243 0.25 -14.15 -7.34
C TYR A 243 0.69 -13.82 -5.92
N PHE A 244 1.30 -14.78 -5.25
CA PHE A 244 1.90 -14.62 -3.92
C PHE A 244 3.41 -14.76 -4.05
N LEU A 245 4.17 -13.70 -3.78
CA LEU A 245 5.62 -13.70 -3.87
C LEU A 245 6.23 -13.26 -2.54
N ASP A 246 7.19 -14.03 -2.06
CA ASP A 246 7.92 -13.73 -0.83
C ASP A 246 6.98 -13.49 0.38
N CYS A 247 5.84 -14.18 0.43
CA CYS A 247 4.83 -14.02 1.47
C CYS A 247 5.08 -14.93 2.67
N GLN A 248 4.74 -14.43 3.86
CA GLN A 248 4.84 -15.19 5.12
C GLN A 248 3.45 -15.42 5.71
N PHE A 249 3.16 -16.66 6.06
CA PHE A 249 1.89 -17.07 6.66
C PHE A 249 2.10 -17.53 8.11
N SER A 250 1.20 -17.11 9.01
CA SER A 250 1.28 -17.56 10.40
C SER A 250 0.91 -19.05 10.54
N ARG A 251 1.35 -19.63 11.66
CA ARG A 251 1.04 -21.04 12.01
C ARG A 251 -0.45 -21.34 12.16
N THR A 252 -1.26 -20.33 12.39
CA THR A 252 -2.71 -20.41 12.60
C THR A 252 -3.51 -20.55 11.30
N MET A 253 -2.86 -20.39 10.13
CA MET A 253 -3.47 -20.65 8.82
C MET A 253 -3.86 -22.12 8.66
N ILE A 254 -5.10 -22.38 8.22
CA ILE A 254 -5.59 -23.73 7.92
C ILE A 254 -5.00 -24.28 6.61
N ASP A 255 -4.87 -25.59 6.50
CA ASP A 255 -4.45 -26.29 5.28
C ASP A 255 -5.59 -26.28 4.24
N ARG A 256 -5.75 -25.14 3.57
CA ARG A 256 -6.75 -24.93 2.53
C ARG A 256 -6.26 -23.93 1.50
N PRO A 257 -6.14 -24.32 0.21
CA PRO A 257 -5.83 -23.38 -0.86
C PRO A 257 -6.94 -22.36 -1.07
N PRO A 258 -6.68 -21.25 -1.80
CA PRO A 258 -7.73 -20.36 -2.27
C PRO A 258 -8.87 -21.12 -2.92
N PHE A 259 -10.11 -20.72 -2.64
CA PHE A 259 -11.27 -21.50 -3.06
C PHE A 259 -12.41 -20.62 -3.58
N ARG A 260 -13.21 -21.19 -4.48
CA ARG A 260 -14.40 -20.53 -5.01
C ARG A 260 -15.57 -20.61 -4.03
N VAL A 261 -16.29 -19.50 -3.90
CA VAL A 261 -17.58 -19.43 -3.20
C VAL A 261 -18.72 -19.43 -4.21
N ILE A 262 -19.73 -20.26 -3.99
CA ILE A 262 -20.96 -20.31 -4.79
C ILE A 262 -22.03 -19.53 -4.05
N TYR A 263 -22.53 -18.45 -4.66
CA TYR A 263 -23.64 -17.67 -4.11
C TYR A 263 -24.96 -18.22 -4.61
N PRO A 264 -25.88 -18.59 -3.73
CA PRO A 264 -27.23 -18.98 -4.10
C PRO A 264 -28.02 -17.75 -4.57
N LEU A 265 -28.89 -17.95 -5.59
CA LEU A 265 -29.76 -16.89 -6.12
C LEU A 265 -30.87 -16.46 -5.16
N ASP A 266 -31.27 -17.34 -4.27
CA ASP A 266 -32.37 -17.16 -3.32
C ASP A 266 -31.89 -16.79 -1.89
N GLY A 267 -30.60 -16.66 -1.68
CA GLY A 267 -30.01 -16.26 -0.40
C GLY A 267 -29.88 -17.35 0.65
N GLY A 268 -30.19 -18.60 0.34
CA GLY A 268 -30.05 -19.76 1.22
C GLY A 268 -28.72 -20.47 1.11
N GLN A 269 -28.70 -21.77 1.31
CA GLN A 269 -27.55 -22.62 0.96
C GLN A 269 -27.55 -22.88 -0.55
N PRO A 270 -26.35 -23.01 -1.17
CA PRO A 270 -26.29 -23.29 -2.61
C PRO A 270 -27.09 -24.49 -3.02
N SER A 271 -28.05 -24.29 -3.92
CA SER A 271 -28.86 -25.33 -4.50
C SER A 271 -28.11 -26.09 -5.60
N THR A 272 -28.66 -27.24 -6.02
CA THR A 272 -28.14 -27.97 -7.18
C THR A 272 -28.10 -27.10 -8.44
N ASN A 273 -29.09 -26.21 -8.61
CA ASN A 273 -29.14 -25.27 -9.72
C ASN A 273 -28.04 -24.21 -9.63
N ASP A 274 -27.75 -23.71 -8.44
CA ASP A 274 -26.64 -22.79 -8.25
C ASP A 274 -25.30 -23.46 -8.59
N ILE A 275 -25.08 -24.67 -8.09
CA ILE A 275 -23.90 -25.47 -8.40
C ILE A 275 -23.78 -25.71 -9.90
N GLN A 276 -24.90 -26.07 -10.59
CA GLN A 276 -24.87 -26.28 -12.03
C GLN A 276 -24.58 -24.98 -12.78
N ARG A 277 -25.16 -23.86 -12.36
CA ARG A 277 -24.89 -22.54 -12.94
C ARG A 277 -23.40 -22.17 -12.86
N TYR A 278 -22.74 -22.43 -11.73
CA TYR A 278 -21.30 -22.19 -11.62
C TYR A 278 -20.47 -23.14 -12.49
N LYS A 279 -20.86 -24.42 -12.60
CA LYS A 279 -20.25 -25.35 -13.55
C LYS A 279 -20.36 -24.90 -15.00
N ASP A 280 -21.49 -24.28 -15.36
CA ASP A 280 -21.68 -23.75 -16.72
C ASP A 280 -20.88 -22.46 -16.96
N LEU A 281 -20.71 -21.63 -15.93
CA LEU A 281 -19.77 -20.50 -15.97
C LEU A 281 -18.33 -20.99 -16.13
N ASP A 282 -17.94 -22.06 -15.43
CA ASP A 282 -16.59 -22.64 -15.54
C ASP A 282 -16.30 -23.19 -16.93
N LYS A 283 -17.29 -23.74 -17.65
CA LYS A 283 -17.10 -24.15 -19.04
C LYS A 283 -16.70 -22.99 -19.96
N SER A 284 -17.10 -21.77 -19.62
CA SER A 284 -16.70 -20.55 -20.34
C SER A 284 -15.35 -20.01 -19.85
N ASN A 285 -14.89 -20.46 -18.69
CA ASN A 285 -13.58 -20.13 -18.14
C ASN A 285 -12.56 -21.19 -18.58
N ILE A 286 -11.88 -20.89 -19.68
CA ILE A 286 -10.85 -21.79 -20.24
C ILE A 286 -9.50 -21.68 -19.53
N TRP A 287 -9.36 -20.81 -18.53
CA TRP A 287 -8.07 -20.51 -17.91
C TRP A 287 -7.82 -21.31 -16.63
N GLY A 288 -8.84 -21.89 -16.01
CA GLY A 288 -8.75 -22.71 -14.81
C GLY A 288 -8.38 -21.91 -13.54
N GLU A 289 -8.06 -22.64 -12.49
CA GLU A 289 -7.58 -22.05 -11.25
C GLU A 289 -6.16 -21.49 -11.45
N ARG A 290 -5.95 -20.21 -11.07
CA ARG A 290 -4.73 -19.46 -11.34
C ARG A 290 -4.17 -18.87 -10.06
N SER A 291 -3.62 -19.73 -9.19
CA SER A 291 -2.93 -19.31 -7.98
C SER A 291 -1.46 -19.70 -8.08
N TYR A 292 -0.59 -18.69 -8.10
CA TYR A 292 0.85 -18.83 -8.30
C TYR A 292 1.60 -18.40 -7.07
N TYR A 293 2.63 -19.17 -6.70
CA TYR A 293 3.42 -18.98 -5.50
C TYR A 293 4.90 -18.96 -5.84
N TYR A 294 5.64 -18.10 -5.13
CA TYR A 294 7.10 -18.04 -5.20
C TYR A 294 7.66 -17.63 -3.84
N HIS A 295 8.56 -18.44 -3.26
CA HIS A 295 9.18 -18.24 -1.94
C HIS A 295 8.16 -17.88 -0.84
N CYS A 296 7.02 -18.55 -0.84
CA CYS A 296 6.03 -18.41 0.22
C CYS A 296 6.31 -19.40 1.34
N HIS A 297 6.25 -18.94 2.59
CA HIS A 297 6.54 -19.77 3.74
C HIS A 297 5.52 -19.61 4.85
N ARG A 298 5.30 -20.67 5.61
CA ARG A 298 4.45 -20.69 6.78
C ARG A 298 5.25 -21.03 8.03
N ASP A 299 4.98 -20.33 9.12
CA ASP A 299 5.54 -20.65 10.42
C ASP A 299 5.18 -22.11 10.80
N ARG A 300 6.19 -22.94 11.12
CA ARG A 300 6.07 -24.38 11.46
C ARG A 300 5.79 -25.33 10.28
N GLY A 301 6.13 -24.95 9.06
CA GLY A 301 6.13 -25.81 7.89
C GLY A 301 5.09 -25.44 6.84
N ASP A 302 5.48 -25.65 5.61
CA ASP A 302 4.74 -25.26 4.43
C ASP A 302 3.72 -26.32 4.03
N TYR A 303 2.58 -25.89 3.51
CA TYR A 303 1.63 -26.78 2.88
C TYR A 303 1.98 -26.99 1.41
N ALA A 304 1.69 -28.17 0.89
CA ALA A 304 2.06 -28.56 -0.47
C ALA A 304 1.42 -27.69 -1.56
N TRP A 305 0.25 -27.11 -1.30
CA TRP A 305 -0.49 -26.34 -2.29
C TRP A 305 0.09 -24.97 -2.62
N PHE A 306 0.98 -24.41 -1.78
CA PHE A 306 1.70 -23.16 -2.08
C PHE A 306 3.20 -23.38 -2.34
N ALA A 307 3.60 -24.62 -2.67
CA ALA A 307 4.92 -24.85 -3.21
C ALA A 307 5.15 -24.03 -4.49
N ASP A 308 6.39 -23.65 -4.74
CA ASP A 308 6.75 -22.82 -5.90
C ASP A 308 6.21 -23.40 -7.20
N ASN A 309 5.32 -22.66 -7.85
CA ASN A 309 4.71 -23.01 -9.12
C ASN A 309 4.68 -21.86 -10.13
N LEU A 310 5.41 -20.77 -9.87
CA LEU A 310 5.37 -19.58 -10.72
C LEU A 310 5.70 -19.89 -12.19
N ALA A 311 6.54 -20.89 -12.46
CA ALA A 311 6.87 -21.33 -13.81
C ALA A 311 5.65 -21.84 -14.62
N THR A 312 4.54 -22.17 -13.96
CA THR A 312 3.29 -22.58 -14.60
C THR A 312 2.37 -21.40 -14.98
N ALA A 313 2.71 -20.17 -14.54
CA ALA A 313 1.94 -18.99 -14.82
C ALA A 313 1.93 -18.66 -16.32
N PRO A 314 0.89 -17.97 -16.84
CA PRO A 314 0.86 -17.52 -18.23
C PRO A 314 2.10 -16.71 -18.57
N SER A 315 2.79 -17.07 -19.66
CA SER A 315 4.08 -16.48 -20.07
C SER A 315 5.24 -16.70 -19.12
N ALA A 316 5.08 -17.53 -18.09
CA ALA A 316 6.08 -17.85 -17.08
C ALA A 316 6.97 -16.65 -16.70
N PRO A 317 6.39 -15.58 -16.11
CA PRO A 317 7.14 -14.39 -15.75
C PRO A 317 8.20 -14.75 -14.70
N LYS A 318 9.33 -14.05 -14.74
CA LYS A 318 10.33 -14.16 -13.68
C LYS A 318 9.89 -13.35 -12.46
N PRO A 319 10.28 -13.74 -11.24
CA PRO A 319 9.86 -13.04 -10.02
C PRO A 319 10.13 -11.53 -10.05
N GLU A 320 11.30 -11.11 -10.56
CA GLU A 320 11.70 -9.71 -10.67
C GLU A 320 10.88 -8.90 -11.67
N GLN A 321 10.16 -9.55 -12.59
CA GLN A 321 9.28 -8.90 -13.56
C GLN A 321 7.89 -8.60 -12.98
N ILE A 322 7.52 -9.28 -11.88
CA ILE A 322 6.22 -9.13 -11.24
C ILE A 322 6.28 -7.95 -10.27
N ASN A 323 5.96 -6.76 -10.76
CA ASN A 323 5.91 -5.49 -10.04
C ASN A 323 4.57 -4.78 -10.29
N ALA A 324 4.39 -3.60 -9.74
CA ALA A 324 3.15 -2.83 -9.91
C ALA A 324 2.85 -2.54 -11.39
N ALA A 325 3.83 -2.07 -12.16
CA ALA A 325 3.63 -1.78 -13.58
C ALA A 325 3.17 -3.02 -14.35
N TRP A 326 3.83 -4.16 -14.16
CA TRP A 326 3.44 -5.43 -14.78
C TRP A 326 2.01 -5.87 -14.37
N THR A 327 1.68 -5.73 -13.09
CA THR A 327 0.36 -6.09 -12.57
C THR A 327 -0.74 -5.32 -13.28
N PHE A 328 -0.50 -4.05 -13.56
CA PHE A 328 -1.44 -3.16 -14.26
C PHE A 328 -1.19 -3.08 -15.78
N SER A 329 -0.58 -4.12 -16.37
CA SER A 329 -0.34 -4.27 -17.81
C SER A 329 0.38 -3.07 -18.41
N ASN A 330 1.29 -2.45 -17.65
CA ASN A 330 2.06 -1.25 -18.00
C ASN A 330 1.19 -0.02 -18.37
N THR A 331 -0.10 -0.02 -18.00
CA THR A 331 -1.00 1.12 -18.21
C THR A 331 -0.99 2.11 -17.05
N TRP A 332 -0.45 1.72 -15.93
CA TRP A 332 -0.32 2.52 -14.73
C TRP A 332 0.80 1.99 -13.85
N ASN A 333 1.69 2.87 -13.40
CA ASN A 333 2.72 2.53 -12.40
C ASN A 333 2.63 3.47 -11.20
N PRO A 334 1.97 3.04 -10.11
CA PRO A 334 1.87 3.86 -8.90
C PRO A 334 3.22 4.09 -8.20
N GLU A 335 4.22 3.27 -8.45
CA GLU A 335 5.55 3.38 -7.84
C GLU A 335 6.39 4.51 -8.46
N ASP A 336 6.07 4.95 -9.67
CA ASP A 336 6.72 6.11 -10.30
C ASP A 336 6.29 7.46 -9.69
N ARG A 337 5.37 7.46 -8.75
CA ARG A 337 4.78 8.69 -8.18
C ARG A 337 5.72 9.48 -7.27
N THR A 338 6.80 8.86 -6.80
CA THR A 338 7.86 9.57 -6.05
C THR A 338 8.74 10.43 -6.95
N GLY A 339 8.65 10.25 -8.28
CA GLY A 339 9.53 10.87 -9.26
C GLY A 339 10.96 10.33 -9.23
N ALA A 340 11.38 9.68 -8.15
CA ALA A 340 12.73 9.14 -7.99
C ALA A 340 12.66 7.64 -7.69
N ALA A 341 13.13 6.82 -8.62
CA ALA A 341 13.29 5.38 -8.44
C ALA A 341 14.63 5.05 -7.78
N ILE A 342 14.68 4.03 -6.93
CA ILE A 342 15.95 3.48 -6.45
C ILE A 342 16.58 2.67 -7.59
N THR A 343 17.75 3.10 -8.05
CA THR A 343 18.46 2.50 -9.19
C THR A 343 19.55 1.53 -8.76
N LYS A 344 20.14 1.77 -7.59
CA LYS A 344 21.24 0.95 -7.10
C LYS A 344 21.36 1.02 -5.58
N ILE A 345 21.79 -0.09 -4.98
CA ILE A 345 22.22 -0.13 -3.58
C ILE A 345 23.64 -0.68 -3.55
N THR A 346 24.51 0.00 -2.83
CA THR A 346 25.88 -0.46 -2.60
C THR A 346 26.17 -0.54 -1.12
N LYS A 347 26.97 -1.53 -0.74
CA LYS A 347 27.38 -1.75 0.65
C LYS A 347 28.89 -1.76 0.71
N GLN A 348 29.44 -0.93 1.57
CA GLN A 348 30.87 -0.90 1.84
C GLN A 348 31.08 -0.74 3.35
N ASP A 349 31.79 -1.69 3.95
CA ASP A 349 32.05 -1.72 5.40
C ASP A 349 30.76 -1.66 6.24
N ARG A 350 30.57 -0.56 6.98
CA ARG A 350 29.39 -0.29 7.82
C ARG A 350 28.50 0.80 7.22
N GLN A 351 28.57 0.99 5.92
CA GLN A 351 27.70 1.92 5.21
C GLN A 351 26.94 1.21 4.08
N THR A 352 25.69 1.58 3.93
CA THR A 352 24.89 1.23 2.76
C THR A 352 24.50 2.52 2.07
N THR A 353 24.70 2.57 0.77
CA THR A 353 24.36 3.70 -0.07
C THR A 353 23.19 3.34 -0.96
N VAL A 354 22.15 4.15 -0.95
CA VAL A 354 20.95 4.02 -1.81
C VAL A 354 21.01 5.10 -2.87
N ILE A 355 21.06 4.73 -4.14
CA ILE A 355 21.16 5.63 -5.28
C ILE A 355 19.83 5.71 -5.99
N PHE A 356 19.35 6.94 -6.22
CA PHE A 356 18.10 7.25 -6.91
C PHE A 356 18.36 7.67 -8.34
N SER A 357 17.33 7.59 -9.20
CA SER A 357 17.35 8.05 -10.59
C SER A 357 17.58 9.57 -10.73
N GLU A 358 17.29 10.34 -9.69
CA GLU A 358 17.42 11.78 -9.63
C GLU A 358 17.70 12.27 -8.19
N ASN A 359 17.98 13.56 -8.04
CA ASN A 359 18.22 14.15 -6.73
C ASN A 359 16.96 14.11 -5.88
N VAL A 360 17.12 13.74 -4.60
CA VAL A 360 16.01 13.62 -3.64
C VAL A 360 16.24 14.52 -2.42
N THR A 361 15.19 15.14 -1.95
CA THR A 361 15.15 15.86 -0.68
C THR A 361 14.59 14.93 0.40
N VAL A 362 15.29 14.86 1.53
CA VAL A 362 14.90 14.05 2.69
C VAL A 362 14.45 14.97 3.81
N LYS A 363 13.31 14.65 4.43
CA LYS A 363 12.88 15.21 5.70
C LYS A 363 12.58 14.08 6.68
N GLY A 364 12.96 14.28 7.93
CA GLY A 364 12.90 13.23 8.96
C GLY A 364 14.13 12.33 8.94
N THR A 365 13.99 11.17 9.53
CA THR A 365 15.06 10.19 9.71
C THR A 365 14.67 8.85 9.07
N PRO A 366 14.68 8.72 7.73
CA PRO A 366 14.44 7.44 7.09
C PRO A 366 15.48 6.41 7.55
N ARG A 367 15.16 5.14 7.46
CA ARG A 367 16.04 4.04 7.88
C ARG A 367 15.93 2.86 6.93
N LEU A 368 16.96 2.05 6.84
CA LEU A 368 16.89 0.79 6.11
C LEU A 368 16.56 -0.34 7.06
N LYS A 369 15.53 -1.10 6.78
CA LYS A 369 15.27 -2.38 7.44
C LYS A 369 16.24 -3.41 6.91
N LEU A 370 16.81 -4.21 7.79
CA LEU A 370 17.83 -5.21 7.47
C LEU A 370 17.27 -6.63 7.61
N THR A 371 17.91 -7.59 6.93
CA THR A 371 17.54 -9.02 6.97
C THR A 371 17.52 -9.63 8.37
N ASN A 372 18.31 -9.10 9.29
CA ASN A 372 18.36 -9.53 10.70
C ASN A 372 17.33 -8.82 11.61
N GLY A 373 16.42 -8.01 11.04
CA GLY A 373 15.39 -7.27 11.78
C GLY A 373 15.85 -5.94 12.38
N HIS A 374 17.16 -5.62 12.35
CA HIS A 374 17.68 -4.32 12.77
C HIS A 374 17.49 -3.25 11.70
N PHE A 375 17.89 -2.02 12.04
CA PHE A 375 17.81 -0.87 11.14
C PHE A 375 19.16 -0.22 10.94
N ALA A 376 19.44 0.23 9.72
CA ALA A 376 20.52 1.14 9.42
C ALA A 376 20.01 2.58 9.48
N GLU A 377 20.75 3.44 10.16
CA GLU A 377 20.39 4.84 10.42
C GLU A 377 20.79 5.74 9.25
N TYR A 378 19.92 6.67 8.87
CA TYR A 378 20.22 7.71 7.88
C TYR A 378 21.35 8.63 8.36
N VAL A 379 22.31 8.87 7.50
CA VAL A 379 23.49 9.71 7.80
C VAL A 379 23.46 11.01 7.01
N SER A 380 23.29 10.93 5.68
CA SER A 380 23.41 12.09 4.80
C SER A 380 22.90 11.81 3.39
N GLY A 381 22.89 12.87 2.55
CA GLY A 381 22.64 12.76 1.11
C GLY A 381 21.41 13.53 0.63
N SER A 382 20.65 14.20 1.52
CA SER A 382 19.56 15.07 1.10
C SER A 382 20.03 16.16 0.14
N GLY A 383 19.31 16.36 -0.95
CA GLY A 383 19.67 17.26 -2.04
C GLY A 383 20.53 16.62 -3.13
N SER A 384 20.85 15.32 -3.01
CA SER A 384 21.56 14.55 -4.02
C SER A 384 20.78 13.29 -4.41
N ASN A 385 21.24 12.57 -5.44
CA ASN A 385 20.66 11.27 -5.79
C ASN A 385 21.16 10.10 -4.93
N THR A 386 21.95 10.36 -3.89
CA THR A 386 22.65 9.33 -3.13
C THR A 386 22.43 9.52 -1.64
N LEU A 387 21.74 8.59 -1.00
CA LEU A 387 21.52 8.59 0.44
C LEU A 387 22.44 7.57 1.13
N VAL A 388 23.04 7.96 2.23
CA VAL A 388 23.99 7.15 3.01
C VAL A 388 23.34 6.73 4.33
N PHE A 389 23.46 5.43 4.65
CA PHE A 389 22.97 4.83 5.88
C PHE A 389 24.10 4.11 6.61
N ARG A 390 24.10 4.16 7.94
CA ARG A 390 25.06 3.46 8.80
C ARG A 390 24.48 2.16 9.31
N LEU A 391 25.16 1.04 8.99
CA LEU A 391 24.81 -0.29 9.48
C LEU A 391 25.27 -0.47 10.94
N PRO A 392 24.44 -1.07 11.81
CA PRO A 392 24.87 -1.48 13.16
C PRO A 392 25.93 -2.57 13.09
N GLU A 393 25.86 -3.47 12.10
CA GLU A 393 26.76 -4.62 11.86
C GLU A 393 27.18 -4.71 10.39
N LYS A 394 28.32 -5.36 10.10
CA LYS A 394 28.84 -5.48 8.72
C LYS A 394 28.05 -6.46 7.82
N SER A 395 27.30 -7.40 8.37
CA SER A 395 26.86 -8.61 7.66
C SER A 395 25.41 -8.59 7.18
N ALA A 396 24.57 -7.64 7.62
CA ALA A 396 23.15 -7.61 7.24
C ALA A 396 22.90 -6.83 5.95
N ASP A 397 22.02 -7.33 5.08
CA ASP A 397 21.61 -6.66 3.86
C ASP A 397 20.33 -5.87 4.08
N ALA A 398 20.15 -4.81 3.27
CA ALA A 398 18.96 -3.99 3.32
C ALA A 398 17.79 -4.69 2.61
N VAL A 399 16.63 -4.70 3.25
CA VAL A 399 15.38 -5.29 2.74
C VAL A 399 14.45 -4.21 2.20
N SER A 400 14.36 -3.08 2.91
CA SER A 400 13.48 -1.98 2.52
C SER A 400 13.97 -0.65 3.08
N LEU A 401 13.58 0.43 2.43
CA LEU A 401 13.78 1.81 2.89
C LEU A 401 12.50 2.33 3.52
N GLU A 402 12.50 2.46 4.84
CA GLU A 402 11.37 3.01 5.60
C GLU A 402 11.54 4.51 5.81
N LEU A 403 10.49 5.28 5.59
CA LEU A 403 10.51 6.73 5.76
C LEU A 403 10.36 7.18 7.22
N ASN A 404 10.00 6.26 8.12
CA ASN A 404 9.97 6.46 9.58
C ASN A 404 9.31 7.80 9.99
N GLY A 405 8.11 8.08 9.43
CA GLY A 405 7.38 9.32 9.64
C GLY A 405 7.92 10.56 8.89
N GLY A 406 9.00 10.39 8.15
CA GLY A 406 9.55 11.42 7.27
C GLY A 406 9.06 11.29 5.82
N PHE A 407 9.86 11.79 4.88
CA PHE A 407 9.66 11.60 3.45
C PHE A 407 10.94 11.80 2.63
N ILE A 408 10.94 11.15 1.46
CA ILE A 408 11.94 11.32 0.41
C ILE A 408 11.17 11.70 -0.84
N ILE A 409 11.59 12.78 -1.49
CA ILE A 409 10.87 13.36 -2.64
C ILE A 409 11.90 13.80 -3.69
N ALA A 410 11.62 13.57 -4.96
CA ALA A 410 12.45 14.09 -6.05
C ALA A 410 12.54 15.62 -5.95
N THR A 411 13.75 16.16 -6.00
CA THR A 411 13.98 17.59 -5.77
C THR A 411 13.34 18.49 -6.86
N GLN A 412 13.17 17.95 -8.07
CA GLN A 412 12.60 18.66 -9.20
C GLN A 412 11.13 18.31 -9.48
N ALA A 413 10.62 17.25 -8.89
CA ALA A 413 9.22 16.90 -9.07
C ALA A 413 8.37 17.70 -8.08
N ALA A 414 7.31 18.30 -8.58
CA ALA A 414 6.14 18.63 -7.76
C ALA A 414 5.51 17.32 -7.26
N ALA A 415 6.34 16.42 -6.75
CA ALA A 415 5.98 15.07 -6.40
C ALA A 415 5.04 15.11 -5.22
N THR A 416 3.89 14.68 -5.46
CA THR A 416 2.74 14.78 -4.59
C THR A 416 2.53 13.51 -3.79
N MET A 417 3.38 12.49 -3.92
CA MET A 417 3.23 11.26 -3.18
C MET A 417 4.50 10.85 -2.45
N ARG A 418 4.30 10.37 -1.24
CA ARG A 418 5.30 9.71 -0.41
C ARG A 418 4.93 8.23 -0.31
N MET A 419 5.96 7.43 -0.21
CA MET A 419 5.83 6.07 0.29
C MET A 419 6.69 6.00 1.56
N ALA A 420 6.16 5.46 2.67
CA ALA A 420 6.94 5.25 3.89
C ALA A 420 8.00 4.17 3.69
N GLN A 421 7.78 3.36 2.69
CA GLN A 421 8.70 2.29 2.34
C GLN A 421 8.83 2.22 0.82
N LEU A 422 10.03 2.44 0.34
CA LEU A 422 10.36 2.26 -1.06
C LEU A 422 10.85 0.83 -1.25
N PRO A 423 10.34 0.08 -2.24
CA PRO A 423 10.89 -1.23 -2.57
C PRO A 423 12.35 -1.08 -3.00
N LEU A 424 13.19 -1.95 -2.49
CA LEU A 424 14.58 -2.01 -2.89
C LEU A 424 14.72 -2.92 -4.11
N PRO A 425 15.65 -2.59 -5.06
CA PRO A 425 15.95 -3.51 -6.14
C PRO A 425 16.48 -4.84 -5.57
N LEU A 426 16.02 -5.96 -6.15
CA LEU A 426 16.27 -7.33 -5.68
C LEU A 426 17.77 -7.75 -5.67
N HIS A 427 18.66 -6.93 -6.23
CA HIS A 427 20.10 -7.22 -6.26
C HIS A 427 20.90 -6.02 -5.74
N SER A 428 21.46 -6.17 -4.53
CA SER A 428 22.57 -5.33 -4.09
C SER A 428 23.86 -5.87 -4.74
N GLU A 429 24.47 -5.12 -5.64
CA GLU A 429 25.85 -5.43 -6.04
C GLU A 429 26.77 -5.17 -4.83
N SER A 430 27.37 -6.23 -4.30
CA SER A 430 28.52 -6.06 -3.40
C SER A 430 29.68 -5.55 -4.25
N VAL A 431 30.10 -4.33 -3.99
CA VAL A 431 31.38 -3.85 -4.51
C VAL A 431 32.46 -4.60 -3.74
N ASN A 432 33.03 -5.64 -4.34
CA ASN A 432 34.26 -6.25 -3.81
C ASN A 432 35.37 -5.19 -3.84
N PRO A 433 36.20 -5.13 -2.79
CA PRO A 433 37.28 -4.15 -2.67
C PRO A 433 38.35 -4.30 -3.75
#